data_fca12e80ccb9f537d7c2e64d5795417d
#
_entry.id   fca12e80ccb9f537d7c2e64d5795417d
#
_cell.length_a   1.000
_cell.length_b   1.000
_cell.length_c   1.000
_cell.angle_alpha   90.00
_cell.angle_beta   90.00
_cell.angle_gamma   90.00
#
_symmetry.space_group_name_H-M   'P 1'
#
loop_
_entity.id
_entity.type
_entity.pdbx_description
1 polymer ?
#
loop_
_entity_poly.entity_id
_entity_poly.type
_entity_poly.pdbx_seq_one_letter_code
_entity_poly.pdbx_strand_id
1 'polypeptide(L)'
;IQTAGELFPIGTSFDLITRDLYLGDTRGYWIGINGFCKTEILQQIFSDLQNPLYMKDSVVENIQNYMNARIGYAQASLTDDWDTIVRNVLSGPSVLLIDGFAQAIILDVRSYPTRGIDEPDTEKVTRGSRDGFVETMLFNTNLIRRRIRSPQLTFEIQNVGTESKTDVAIAYIKGYVNEELLDTLRKK
;
A
#
# COMPACT_ATOMS: atom_id res chain seq x y z
N ILE A 1 -5.04 2.67 -14.85
CA ILE A 1 -5.01 1.37 -14.14
C ILE A 1 -3.94 0.47 -14.75
N GLN A 2 -3.88 0.28 -16.08
CA GLN A 2 -2.86 -0.57 -16.72
C GLN A 2 -1.44 -0.15 -16.34
N THR A 3 -1.11 1.12 -16.42
CA THR A 3 0.20 1.69 -16.02
C THR A 3 0.57 1.36 -14.57
N ALA A 4 -0.41 1.35 -13.66
CA ALA A 4 -0.17 0.96 -12.27
C ALA A 4 0.28 -0.50 -12.14
N GLY A 5 -0.30 -1.42 -12.94
CA GLY A 5 0.11 -2.82 -12.97
C GLY A 5 1.54 -3.05 -13.49
N GLU A 6 2.06 -2.13 -14.31
CA GLU A 6 3.43 -2.16 -14.83
C GLU A 6 4.45 -1.59 -13.82
N LEU A 7 4.04 -0.57 -13.06
CA LEU A 7 4.91 0.16 -12.13
C LEU A 7 4.98 -0.47 -10.72
N PHE A 8 3.95 -1.18 -10.32
CA PHE A 8 3.88 -1.81 -8.99
C PHE A 8 3.83 -3.34 -9.09
N PRO A 9 4.43 -4.10 -8.17
CA PRO A 9 4.34 -5.55 -8.09
C PRO A 9 2.97 -6.02 -7.56
N ILE A 10 1.88 -5.51 -8.18
CA ILE A 10 0.50 -5.85 -7.81
C ILE A 10 0.27 -7.33 -8.04
N GLY A 11 -0.32 -8.01 -7.05
CA GLY A 11 -0.57 -9.44 -7.09
C GLY A 11 0.67 -10.33 -6.86
N THR A 12 1.87 -9.75 -6.82
CA THR A 12 3.12 -10.45 -6.50
C THR A 12 3.60 -10.13 -5.09
N SER A 13 3.56 -8.86 -4.71
CA SER A 13 3.95 -8.43 -3.36
C SER A 13 2.71 -8.30 -2.48
N PHE A 14 2.66 -9.05 -1.37
CA PHE A 14 1.47 -9.08 -0.49
C PHE A 14 1.23 -7.79 0.27
N ASP A 15 2.24 -6.94 0.42
CA ASP A 15 2.12 -5.66 1.10
C ASP A 15 1.43 -4.58 0.24
N LEU A 16 1.35 -4.78 -1.08
CA LEU A 16 0.57 -3.93 -1.97
C LEU A 16 -0.86 -4.43 -2.08
N ILE A 17 -1.79 -3.66 -1.53
CA ILE A 17 -3.21 -3.95 -1.61
C ILE A 17 -3.90 -2.99 -2.55
N THR A 18 -4.86 -3.52 -3.30
CA THR A 18 -5.63 -2.77 -4.27
C THR A 18 -7.12 -3.06 -4.11
N ARG A 19 -7.95 -2.12 -4.52
CA ARG A 19 -9.39 -2.30 -4.51
C ARG A 19 -10.05 -1.58 -5.68
N ASP A 20 -10.90 -2.31 -6.40
CA ASP A 20 -11.84 -1.70 -7.33
C ASP A 20 -12.97 -1.01 -6.56
N LEU A 21 -13.31 0.19 -7.00
CA LEU A 21 -14.39 0.99 -6.46
C LEU A 21 -15.33 1.38 -7.61
N TYR A 22 -16.61 1.38 -7.36
CA TYR A 22 -17.61 1.86 -8.31
C TYR A 22 -18.13 3.21 -7.82
N LEU A 23 -17.88 4.24 -8.63
CA LEU A 23 -18.20 5.64 -8.36
C LEU A 23 -19.34 6.07 -9.30
N GLY A 24 -20.55 5.53 -9.06
CA GLY A 24 -21.61 5.53 -10.06
C GLY A 24 -21.22 4.63 -11.24
N ASP A 25 -21.27 5.15 -12.46
CA ASP A 25 -20.90 4.43 -13.69
C ASP A 25 -19.40 4.50 -14.00
N THR A 26 -18.63 5.20 -13.16
CA THR A 26 -17.17 5.35 -13.33
C THR A 26 -16.44 4.37 -12.42
N ARG A 27 -15.43 3.68 -12.95
CA ARG A 27 -14.57 2.79 -12.16
C ARG A 27 -13.46 3.58 -11.50
N GLY A 28 -13.27 3.35 -10.19
CA GLY A 28 -12.11 3.79 -9.44
C GLY A 28 -11.21 2.60 -9.10
N TYR A 29 -9.93 2.84 -8.92
CA TYR A 29 -8.94 1.84 -8.52
C TYR A 29 -8.05 2.41 -7.43
N TRP A 30 -8.18 1.86 -6.24
CA TRP A 30 -7.40 2.28 -5.09
C TRP A 30 -6.17 1.40 -4.90
N ILE A 31 -5.04 2.02 -4.52
CA ILE A 31 -3.76 1.36 -4.27
C ILE A 31 -3.19 1.88 -2.94
N GLY A 32 -2.73 0.98 -2.09
CA GLY A 32 -2.07 1.34 -0.83
C GLY A 32 -1.17 0.23 -0.31
N ILE A 33 -0.39 0.55 0.73
CA ILE A 33 0.44 -0.41 1.45
C ILE A 33 -0.35 -0.96 2.64
N ASN A 34 -0.38 -2.27 2.79
CA ASN A 34 -1.02 -2.97 3.88
C ASN A 34 -0.43 -2.54 5.24
N GLY A 35 -1.28 -2.04 6.13
CA GLY A 35 -0.87 -1.59 7.46
C GLY A 35 -0.28 -0.17 7.51
N PHE A 36 -0.24 0.59 6.40
CA PHE A 36 0.21 1.98 6.40
C PHE A 36 -0.93 3.00 6.49
N CYS A 37 -2.17 2.58 6.32
CA CYS A 37 -3.33 3.47 6.31
C CYS A 37 -4.14 3.35 7.60
N LYS A 38 -4.71 4.47 8.06
CA LYS A 38 -5.73 4.49 9.11
C LYS A 38 -7.00 3.88 8.55
N THR A 39 -7.31 2.66 8.97
CA THR A 39 -8.41 1.86 8.43
C THR A 39 -9.77 2.57 8.56
N GLU A 40 -10.01 3.21 9.70
CA GLU A 40 -11.27 3.91 10.00
C GLU A 40 -11.51 5.07 9.05
N ILE A 41 -10.47 5.87 8.79
CA ILE A 41 -10.55 7.01 7.85
C ILE A 41 -10.74 6.51 6.42
N LEU A 42 -10.01 5.45 6.03
CA LEU A 42 -10.13 4.88 4.70
C LEU A 42 -11.52 4.28 4.46
N GLN A 43 -12.09 3.59 5.45
CA GLN A 43 -13.45 3.07 5.40
C GLN A 43 -14.48 4.19 5.25
N GLN A 44 -14.32 5.31 5.97
CA GLN A 44 -15.20 6.46 5.84
C GLN A 44 -15.12 7.06 4.42
N ILE A 45 -13.90 7.27 3.91
CA ILE A 45 -13.70 7.76 2.54
C ILE A 45 -14.37 6.84 1.52
N PHE A 46 -14.19 5.52 1.62
CA PHE A 46 -14.82 4.57 0.71
C PHE A 46 -16.36 4.59 0.82
N SER A 47 -16.87 4.71 2.04
CA SER A 47 -18.31 4.83 2.26
C SER A 47 -18.90 6.08 1.61
N ASP A 48 -18.20 7.21 1.74
CA ASP A 48 -18.61 8.49 1.14
C ASP A 48 -18.53 8.45 -0.39
N LEU A 49 -17.46 7.87 -0.95
CA LEU A 49 -17.27 7.70 -2.38
C LEU A 49 -18.33 6.79 -3.03
N GLN A 50 -18.77 5.75 -2.33
CA GLN A 50 -19.73 4.75 -2.82
C GLN A 50 -21.16 4.98 -2.33
N ASN A 51 -21.48 6.13 -1.75
CA ASN A 51 -22.79 6.42 -1.21
C ASN A 51 -23.86 6.53 -2.33
N PRO A 52 -24.89 5.66 -2.32
CA PRO A 52 -25.89 5.63 -3.37
C PRO A 52 -26.69 6.94 -3.51
N LEU A 53 -26.83 7.72 -2.45
CA LEU A 53 -27.53 9.01 -2.48
C LEU A 53 -26.86 10.01 -3.43
N TYR A 54 -25.57 9.82 -3.67
CA TYR A 54 -24.75 10.70 -4.50
C TYR A 54 -24.43 10.10 -5.87
N MET A 55 -24.85 8.85 -6.14
CA MET A 55 -24.53 8.14 -7.38
C MET A 55 -25.55 8.38 -8.50
N LYS A 56 -26.71 8.96 -8.20
CA LYS A 56 -27.84 8.98 -9.12
C LYS A 56 -27.64 9.75 -10.43
N ASP A 57 -26.61 10.60 -10.55
CA ASP A 57 -26.40 11.44 -11.74
C ASP A 57 -24.93 11.76 -12.06
N SER A 58 -23.98 10.94 -11.60
CA SER A 58 -22.59 11.39 -11.65
C SER A 58 -21.65 10.51 -12.46
N VAL A 59 -21.59 10.79 -13.75
CA VAL A 59 -20.31 10.73 -14.46
C VAL A 59 -19.38 11.75 -13.77
N VAL A 60 -18.20 11.33 -13.33
CA VAL A 60 -17.21 12.26 -12.77
C VAL A 60 -16.72 13.16 -13.91
N GLU A 61 -17.27 14.35 -14.02
CA GLU A 61 -16.91 15.30 -15.09
C GLU A 61 -15.60 16.05 -14.79
N ASN A 62 -15.34 16.30 -13.51
CA ASN A 62 -14.18 17.04 -13.06
C ASN A 62 -13.63 16.43 -11.76
N ILE A 63 -12.39 15.94 -11.81
CA ILE A 63 -11.77 15.24 -10.69
C ILE A 63 -11.51 16.14 -9.47
N GLN A 64 -11.19 17.43 -9.70
CA GLN A 64 -11.00 18.39 -8.59
C GLN A 64 -12.30 18.65 -7.85
N ASN A 65 -13.39 18.88 -8.58
CA ASN A 65 -14.70 19.07 -7.99
C ASN A 65 -15.19 17.81 -7.30
N TYR A 66 -14.95 16.65 -7.91
CA TYR A 66 -15.27 15.36 -7.32
C TYR A 66 -14.52 15.14 -6.00
N MET A 67 -13.21 15.36 -5.98
CA MET A 67 -12.40 15.26 -4.79
C MET A 67 -12.93 16.18 -3.67
N ASN A 68 -13.16 17.45 -3.98
CA ASN A 68 -13.61 18.45 -3.01
C ASN A 68 -15.02 18.15 -2.45
N ALA A 69 -15.90 17.56 -3.28
CA ALA A 69 -17.27 17.27 -2.88
C ALA A 69 -17.43 15.93 -2.14
N ARG A 70 -16.53 14.97 -2.38
CA ARG A 70 -16.68 13.58 -1.91
C ARG A 70 -15.64 13.15 -0.89
N ILE A 71 -14.50 13.82 -0.85
CA ILE A 71 -13.43 13.49 0.09
C ILE A 71 -13.34 14.61 1.12
N GLY A 72 -14.05 14.44 2.24
CA GLY A 72 -14.03 15.38 3.37
C GLY A 72 -12.71 15.36 4.18
N TYR A 73 -11.64 14.77 3.61
CA TYR A 73 -10.36 14.64 4.27
C TYR A 73 -9.36 15.69 3.77
N ALA A 74 -8.81 16.47 4.71
CA ALA A 74 -8.00 17.65 4.40
C ALA A 74 -6.67 17.35 3.68
N GLN A 75 -6.12 16.15 3.84
CA GLN A 75 -4.85 15.75 3.21
C GLN A 75 -5.08 14.93 1.94
N ALA A 76 -5.84 15.52 1.01
CA ALA A 76 -6.05 14.99 -0.34
C ALA A 76 -5.47 15.96 -1.37
N SER A 77 -4.83 15.44 -2.41
CA SER A 77 -4.24 16.24 -3.50
C SER A 77 -4.30 15.51 -4.83
N LEU A 78 -4.18 16.24 -5.93
CA LEU A 78 -4.15 15.70 -7.29
C LEU A 78 -2.73 15.72 -7.86
N THR A 79 -2.41 14.71 -8.65
CA THR A 79 -1.18 14.65 -9.47
C THR A 79 -1.41 13.81 -10.72
N ASP A 80 -0.75 14.15 -11.81
CA ASP A 80 -0.65 13.37 -13.05
C ASP A 80 0.75 12.74 -13.23
N ASP A 81 1.68 13.07 -12.33
CA ASP A 81 3.06 12.58 -12.35
C ASP A 81 3.17 11.18 -11.72
N TRP A 82 3.50 10.18 -12.53
CA TRP A 82 3.64 8.80 -12.09
C TRP A 82 4.79 8.57 -11.11
N ASP A 83 5.88 9.31 -11.22
CA ASP A 83 6.99 9.22 -10.25
C ASP A 83 6.55 9.68 -8.86
N THR A 84 5.73 10.73 -8.83
CA THR A 84 5.10 11.21 -7.60
C THR A 84 4.08 10.21 -7.06
N ILE A 85 3.27 9.57 -7.91
CA ILE A 85 2.32 8.52 -7.51
C ILE A 85 3.07 7.35 -6.88
N VAL A 86 4.08 6.80 -7.55
CA VAL A 86 4.88 5.68 -7.06
C VAL A 86 5.54 6.02 -5.73
N ARG A 87 6.19 7.17 -5.63
CA ARG A 87 6.85 7.64 -4.41
C ARG A 87 5.86 7.79 -3.25
N ASN A 88 4.67 8.33 -3.49
CA ASN A 88 3.64 8.46 -2.45
C ASN A 88 3.17 7.09 -1.97
N VAL A 89 2.72 6.21 -2.83
CA VAL A 89 2.27 4.86 -2.43
C VAL A 89 3.33 4.15 -1.60
N LEU A 90 4.57 4.11 -2.07
CA LEU A 90 5.66 3.42 -1.37
C LEU A 90 6.13 4.12 -0.09
N SER A 91 5.76 5.38 0.12
CA SER A 91 6.02 6.13 1.37
C SER A 91 4.84 6.16 2.33
N GLY A 92 3.69 5.56 1.95
CA GLY A 92 2.55 5.31 2.85
C GLY A 92 1.23 6.00 2.55
N PRO A 93 1.14 7.15 1.86
CA PRO A 93 -0.12 7.60 1.31
C PRO A 93 -0.74 6.56 0.39
N SER A 94 -2.05 6.57 0.29
CA SER A 94 -2.75 5.77 -0.71
C SER A 94 -3.16 6.61 -1.91
N VAL A 95 -3.47 5.96 -3.02
CA VAL A 95 -3.83 6.62 -4.28
C VAL A 95 -5.13 6.06 -4.81
N LEU A 96 -5.98 6.94 -5.30
CA LEU A 96 -7.19 6.58 -6.03
C LEU A 96 -7.06 7.06 -7.49
N LEU A 97 -7.07 6.11 -8.41
CA LEU A 97 -7.15 6.33 -9.85
C LEU A 97 -8.62 6.25 -10.25
N ILE A 98 -9.07 7.12 -11.16
CA ILE A 98 -10.45 7.14 -11.66
C ILE A 98 -10.39 7.05 -13.18
N ASP A 99 -11.11 6.10 -13.77
CA ASP A 99 -11.15 5.92 -15.22
C ASP A 99 -11.63 7.21 -15.92
N GLY A 100 -10.96 7.54 -17.03
CA GLY A 100 -11.22 8.76 -17.80
C GLY A 100 -10.41 9.98 -17.36
N PHE A 101 -9.66 9.91 -16.26
CA PHE A 101 -8.82 11.01 -15.77
C PHE A 101 -7.34 10.65 -15.81
N ALA A 102 -6.53 11.62 -16.26
CA ALA A 102 -5.08 11.50 -16.21
C ALA A 102 -4.52 11.72 -14.78
N GLN A 103 -5.24 12.49 -13.97
CA GLN A 103 -4.84 12.80 -12.59
C GLN A 103 -5.30 11.71 -11.62
N ALA A 104 -4.45 11.42 -10.65
CA ALA A 104 -4.75 10.56 -9.50
C ALA A 104 -5.03 11.41 -8.25
N ILE A 105 -5.86 10.90 -7.36
CA ILE A 105 -6.09 11.49 -6.03
C ILE A 105 -5.15 10.80 -5.04
N ILE A 106 -4.24 11.55 -4.44
CA ILE A 106 -3.39 11.09 -3.34
C ILE A 106 -4.14 11.36 -2.03
N LEU A 107 -4.23 10.34 -1.18
CA LEU A 107 -4.86 10.37 0.13
C LEU A 107 -3.80 10.11 1.20
N ASP A 108 -3.38 11.13 1.92
CA ASP A 108 -2.41 10.97 3.01
C ASP A 108 -3.09 10.58 4.32
N VAL A 109 -3.56 9.35 4.36
CA VAL A 109 -4.17 8.69 5.53
C VAL A 109 -3.16 7.83 6.31
N ARG A 110 -1.89 8.21 6.28
CA ARG A 110 -0.80 7.41 6.87
C ARG A 110 -0.99 7.17 8.36
N SER A 111 -0.72 5.93 8.74
CA SER A 111 -0.49 5.52 10.12
C SER A 111 0.56 4.42 10.09
N TYR A 112 1.80 4.78 10.45
CA TYR A 112 2.81 3.74 10.55
C TYR A 112 2.58 2.92 11.82
N PRO A 113 2.65 1.58 11.72
CA PRO A 113 2.66 0.77 12.92
C PRO A 113 3.90 1.15 13.75
N THR A 114 3.65 1.62 14.96
CA THR A 114 4.69 1.91 15.95
C THR A 114 4.47 0.98 17.12
N ARG A 115 5.52 0.27 17.52
CA ARG A 115 5.52 -0.36 18.84
C ARG A 115 5.80 0.68 19.92
N GLY A 116 5.43 0.40 21.16
CA GLY A 116 5.97 1.09 22.33
C GLY A 116 7.51 1.15 22.27
N ILE A 117 8.11 2.12 22.95
CA ILE A 117 9.56 2.37 22.93
C ILE A 117 10.26 1.25 23.75
N ASP A 118 10.30 0.03 23.21
CA ASP A 118 11.10 -1.05 23.78
C ASP A 118 12.30 -1.30 22.86
N GLU A 119 13.48 -0.98 23.36
CA GLU A 119 14.73 -1.41 22.74
C GLU A 119 14.92 -2.92 22.99
N PRO A 120 15.42 -3.69 22.00
CA PRO A 120 15.86 -5.05 22.28
C PRO A 120 16.89 -5.05 23.41
N ASP A 121 16.71 -5.92 24.41
CA ASP A 121 17.64 -6.00 25.56
C ASP A 121 19.04 -6.49 25.15
N THR A 122 19.11 -7.20 24.04
CA THR A 122 20.35 -7.71 23.43
C THR A 122 20.68 -6.95 22.16
N GLU A 123 21.95 -6.64 21.91
CA GLU A 123 22.47 -5.94 20.72
C GLU A 123 22.04 -4.46 20.60
N LYS A 124 22.09 -3.72 21.71
CA LYS A 124 21.88 -2.27 21.68
C LYS A 124 22.95 -1.58 20.83
N VAL A 125 22.53 -0.92 19.74
CA VAL A 125 23.44 -0.10 18.94
C VAL A 125 23.58 1.29 19.57
N THR A 126 24.81 1.72 19.78
CA THR A 126 25.10 3.06 20.32
C THR A 126 24.77 4.18 19.34
N ARG A 127 24.70 3.89 18.03
CA ARG A 127 24.38 4.84 16.96
C ARG A 127 23.70 4.11 15.80
N GLY A 128 22.49 4.46 15.45
CA GLY A 128 21.75 3.83 14.35
C GLY A 128 20.26 3.68 14.64
N SER A 129 19.59 2.92 13.79
CA SER A 129 18.18 2.61 13.96
C SER A 129 17.95 1.64 15.13
N ARG A 130 17.00 2.01 15.98
CA ARG A 130 16.60 1.19 17.16
C ARG A 130 15.39 0.32 16.88
N ASP A 131 14.89 0.29 15.62
CA ASP A 131 13.76 -0.55 15.25
C ASP A 131 14.23 -2.00 15.11
N GLY A 132 13.65 -2.92 15.90
CA GLY A 132 13.83 -4.35 15.78
C GLY A 132 12.58 -5.04 15.25
N PHE A 133 12.72 -6.26 14.75
CA PHE A 133 11.58 -7.08 14.38
C PHE A 133 10.79 -7.48 15.62
N VAL A 134 9.49 -7.68 15.42
CA VAL A 134 8.52 -8.12 16.42
C VAL A 134 7.84 -9.42 15.95
N GLU A 135 7.00 -10.01 16.76
CA GLU A 135 6.32 -11.27 16.45
C GLU A 135 5.35 -11.15 15.26
N THR A 136 4.85 -9.94 14.98
CA THR A 136 3.89 -9.71 13.91
C THR A 136 4.60 -9.47 12.58
N MET A 137 4.46 -10.40 11.65
CA MET A 137 5.09 -10.35 10.32
C MET A 137 4.78 -9.05 9.56
N LEU A 138 3.53 -8.57 9.59
CA LEU A 138 3.13 -7.34 8.91
C LEU A 138 3.92 -6.12 9.42
N PHE A 139 4.21 -6.02 10.71
CA PHE A 139 5.03 -4.94 11.24
C PHE A 139 6.47 -5.02 10.71
N ASN A 140 7.02 -6.22 10.64
CA ASN A 140 8.38 -6.44 10.15
C ASN A 140 8.54 -6.07 8.68
N THR A 141 7.59 -6.49 7.83
CA THR A 141 7.59 -6.11 6.41
C THR A 141 7.38 -4.61 6.21
N ASN A 142 6.53 -3.98 7.04
CA ASN A 142 6.33 -2.55 7.04
C ASN A 142 7.58 -1.76 7.47
N LEU A 143 8.38 -2.27 8.41
CA LEU A 143 9.68 -1.67 8.76
C LEU A 143 10.66 -1.70 7.58
N ILE A 144 10.70 -2.81 6.84
CA ILE A 144 11.52 -2.93 5.63
C ILE A 144 11.03 -1.96 4.55
N ARG A 145 9.72 -1.95 4.25
CA ARG A 145 9.10 -1.07 3.24
C ARG A 145 9.35 0.41 3.53
N ARG A 146 9.25 0.85 4.77
CA ARG A 146 9.56 2.25 5.17
C ARG A 146 10.96 2.69 4.77
N ARG A 147 11.93 1.78 4.79
CA ARG A 147 13.33 2.06 4.48
C ARG A 147 13.65 1.87 3.01
N ILE A 148 13.06 0.86 2.38
CA ILE A 148 13.26 0.52 0.97
C ILE A 148 11.99 0.85 0.19
N ARG A 149 11.92 2.07 -0.33
CA ARG A 149 10.77 2.58 -1.10
C ARG A 149 10.97 2.32 -2.58
N SER A 150 11.28 1.07 -2.91
CA SER A 150 11.47 0.62 -4.29
C SER A 150 10.29 -0.21 -4.76
N PRO A 151 9.76 0.01 -5.98
CA PRO A 151 8.75 -0.85 -6.55
C PRO A 151 9.27 -2.26 -6.85
N GLN A 152 10.60 -2.45 -6.95
CA GLN A 152 11.20 -3.77 -7.10
C GLN A 152 11.27 -4.58 -5.79
N LEU A 153 11.09 -3.94 -4.61
CA LEU A 153 10.99 -4.68 -3.36
C LEU A 153 9.69 -5.49 -3.37
N THR A 154 9.84 -6.78 -3.22
CA THR A 154 8.73 -7.76 -3.26
C THR A 154 8.73 -8.58 -1.98
N PHE A 155 7.54 -8.83 -1.46
CA PHE A 155 7.31 -9.73 -0.34
C PHE A 155 6.38 -10.85 -0.78
N GLU A 156 6.86 -12.07 -0.76
CA GLU A 156 6.04 -13.27 -0.97
C GLU A 156 5.69 -13.91 0.37
N ILE A 157 4.45 -14.36 0.53
CA ILE A 157 4.03 -15.13 1.70
C ILE A 157 3.86 -16.59 1.32
N GLN A 158 4.36 -17.47 2.18
CA GLN A 158 4.15 -18.90 2.10
C GLN A 158 3.75 -19.45 3.47
N ASN A 159 2.86 -20.44 3.48
CA ASN A 159 2.55 -21.20 4.69
C ASN A 159 3.48 -22.39 4.77
N VAL A 160 4.21 -22.52 5.88
CA VAL A 160 5.17 -23.58 6.10
C VAL A 160 4.75 -24.45 7.28
N GLY A 161 4.94 -25.75 7.13
CA GLY A 161 4.55 -26.76 8.12
C GLY A 161 3.14 -27.31 7.90
N THR A 162 3.00 -28.63 8.08
CA THR A 162 1.71 -29.34 7.89
C THR A 162 0.72 -29.02 9.00
N GLU A 163 1.20 -28.93 10.22
CA GLU A 163 0.38 -28.67 11.42
C GLU A 163 0.37 -27.19 11.82
N SER A 164 1.56 -26.58 11.89
CA SER A 164 1.71 -25.19 12.35
C SER A 164 1.18 -24.17 11.34
N LYS A 165 1.29 -24.46 10.03
CA LYS A 165 0.88 -23.56 8.93
C LYS A 165 1.37 -22.12 9.15
N THR A 166 2.64 -22.01 9.56
CA THR A 166 3.25 -20.72 9.90
C THR A 166 3.45 -19.87 8.67
N ASP A 167 3.03 -18.61 8.72
CA ASP A 167 3.29 -17.65 7.66
C ASP A 167 4.76 -17.24 7.63
N VAL A 168 5.40 -17.42 6.49
CA VAL A 168 6.78 -17.02 6.22
C VAL A 168 6.80 -16.01 5.09
N ALA A 169 7.43 -14.86 5.31
CA ALA A 169 7.61 -13.85 4.29
C ALA A 169 9.02 -13.91 3.71
N ILE A 170 9.13 -14.04 2.39
CA ILE A 170 10.38 -13.90 1.65
C ILE A 170 10.44 -12.49 1.08
N ALA A 171 11.45 -11.71 1.50
CA ALA A 171 11.67 -10.35 1.02
C ALA A 171 12.88 -10.30 0.07
N TYR A 172 12.70 -9.73 -1.11
CA TYR A 172 13.79 -9.58 -2.09
C TYR A 172 13.58 -8.37 -2.99
N ILE A 173 14.64 -7.94 -3.66
CA ILE A 173 14.58 -6.89 -4.69
C ILE A 173 14.67 -7.56 -6.06
N LYS A 174 13.58 -7.48 -6.83
CA LYS A 174 13.50 -8.03 -8.18
C LYS A 174 14.60 -7.44 -9.07
N GLY A 175 15.29 -8.30 -9.81
CA GLY A 175 16.42 -7.91 -10.66
C GLY A 175 17.79 -7.86 -9.94
N TYR A 176 17.81 -7.97 -8.60
CA TYR A 176 19.06 -8.08 -7.81
C TYR A 176 19.17 -9.44 -7.10
N VAL A 177 18.09 -10.17 -6.96
CA VAL A 177 18.08 -11.49 -6.33
C VAL A 177 18.65 -12.55 -7.26
N ASN A 178 19.34 -13.55 -6.69
CA ASN A 178 19.67 -14.76 -7.42
C ASN A 178 18.42 -15.66 -7.51
N GLU A 179 17.90 -15.85 -8.72
CA GLU A 179 16.64 -16.58 -8.97
C GLU A 179 16.75 -18.06 -8.56
N GLU A 180 17.90 -18.71 -8.75
CA GLU A 180 18.11 -20.13 -8.34
C GLU A 180 18.03 -20.27 -6.81
N LEU A 181 18.59 -19.29 -6.08
CA LEU A 181 18.51 -19.25 -4.63
C LEU A 181 17.06 -18.99 -4.17
N LEU A 182 16.36 -18.06 -4.83
CA LEU A 182 14.96 -17.76 -4.54
C LEU A 182 14.07 -18.99 -4.75
N ASP A 183 14.28 -19.71 -5.86
CA ASP A 183 13.55 -20.96 -6.14
C ASP A 183 13.88 -22.07 -5.14
N THR A 184 15.10 -22.11 -4.65
CA THR A 184 15.49 -23.03 -3.59
C THR A 184 14.80 -22.72 -2.26
N LEU A 185 14.68 -21.44 -1.92
CA LEU A 185 13.95 -20.99 -0.71
C LEU A 185 12.47 -21.31 -0.78
N ARG A 186 11.84 -21.12 -1.95
CA ARG A 186 10.42 -21.46 -2.17
C ARG A 186 10.10 -22.94 -2.05
N LYS A 187 11.08 -23.83 -2.28
CA LYS A 187 10.93 -25.28 -2.24
C LYS A 187 11.21 -25.90 -0.88
N LYS A 188 11.81 -25.18 0.03
CA LYS A 188 12.12 -25.65 1.39
C LYS A 188 10.99 -25.38 2.36
#